data_f269e1be5a2620fed18d922c3a365ce7
#
_entry.id   f269e1be5a2620fed18d922c3a365ce7
#
_cell.length_a   1.000
_cell.length_b   1.000
_cell.length_c   1.000
_cell.angle_alpha   90.00
_cell.angle_beta   90.00
_cell.angle_gamma   90.00
#
_symmetry.space_group_name_H-M   'P 1'
#
loop_
_entity.id
_entity.type
_entity.pdbx_description
1 polymer ?
#
loop_
_entity_poly.entity_id
_entity_poly.type
_entity_poly.pdbx_seq_one_letter_code
_entity_poly.pdbx_strand_id
1 'polypeptide(L)'
;MEGLGKVKLWQGSVGVGYAYNWVPARGLLINVLAMPMLTFVNKLKAYAYATNIEKLMEDPYFWDPTTTNEEWDEWLYDNLHITPMGDKTFNSGVSIGFDGRVSLTYNFGRYFFNVNGQFNNIRYHHNSTTGYLNDWFINTSIGIRL
;
A
#
# COMPACT_ATOMS: atom_id res chain seq x y z
N MET A 1 -24.47 6.73 -1.71
CA MET A 1 -23.03 7.00 -1.46
C MET A 1 -22.18 6.07 -2.31
N GLU A 2 -21.16 6.57 -2.98
CA GLU A 2 -20.24 5.76 -3.79
C GLU A 2 -18.97 5.48 -3.01
N GLY A 3 -18.47 4.27 -3.08
CA GLY A 3 -17.25 3.87 -2.38
C GLY A 3 -16.37 2.90 -3.19
N LEU A 4 -15.12 2.76 -2.78
CA LEU A 4 -14.18 1.80 -3.33
C LEU A 4 -14.22 0.53 -2.48
N GLY A 5 -14.71 -0.58 -3.07
CA GLY A 5 -14.79 -1.86 -2.37
C GLY A 5 -13.52 -2.69 -2.49
N LYS A 6 -12.85 -2.66 -3.64
CA LYS A 6 -11.66 -3.47 -3.90
C LYS A 6 -10.77 -2.80 -4.93
N VAL A 7 -9.48 -2.82 -4.69
CA VAL A 7 -8.47 -2.37 -5.65
C VAL A 7 -7.53 -3.53 -5.95
N LYS A 8 -7.31 -3.81 -7.24
CA LYS A 8 -6.30 -4.75 -7.71
C LYS A 8 -5.27 -3.99 -8.52
N LEU A 9 -4.02 -4.07 -8.07
CA LEU A 9 -2.87 -3.51 -8.79
C LEU A 9 -2.06 -4.65 -9.43
N TRP A 10 -1.78 -4.50 -10.71
CA TRP A 10 -0.86 -5.34 -11.47
C TRP A 10 0.26 -4.48 -12.02
N GLN A 11 1.50 -4.80 -11.65
CA GLN A 11 2.67 -4.01 -12.01
C GLN A 11 3.81 -4.92 -12.45
N GLY A 12 4.47 -4.54 -13.55
CA GLY A 12 5.70 -5.16 -14.02
C GLY A 12 6.78 -4.10 -14.21
N SER A 13 7.90 -4.24 -13.52
CA SER A 13 9.00 -3.26 -13.55
C SER A 13 10.33 -3.95 -13.82
N VAL A 14 11.23 -3.26 -14.50
CA VAL A 14 12.63 -3.65 -14.67
C VAL A 14 13.50 -2.51 -14.16
N GLY A 15 14.46 -2.82 -13.31
CA GLY A 15 15.37 -1.86 -12.73
C GLY A 15 16.83 -2.28 -12.88
N VAL A 16 17.71 -1.29 -12.97
CA VAL A 16 19.15 -1.49 -12.88
C VAL A 16 19.65 -0.67 -11.70
N GLY A 17 20.32 -1.32 -10.76
CA GLY A 17 20.75 -0.70 -9.52
C GLY A 17 22.22 -0.88 -9.26
N TYR A 18 22.72 -0.02 -8.39
CA TYR A 18 24.07 -0.11 -7.82
C TYR A 18 23.97 -0.29 -6.32
N ALA A 19 24.73 -1.27 -5.82
CA ALA A 19 24.84 -1.54 -4.39
C ALA A 19 26.28 -1.28 -3.93
N TYR A 20 26.41 -0.57 -2.83
CA TYR A 20 27.69 -0.28 -2.21
C TYR A 20 27.74 -0.83 -0.78
N ASN A 21 28.80 -1.59 -0.50
CA ASN A 21 29.06 -2.14 0.83
C ASN A 21 30.23 -1.38 1.46
N TRP A 22 30.02 -0.86 2.64
CA TRP A 22 31.02 -0.14 3.39
C TRP A 22 31.20 -0.78 4.77
N VAL A 23 32.47 -1.01 5.16
CA VAL A 23 32.84 -1.58 6.46
C VAL A 23 33.68 -0.54 7.21
N PRO A 24 33.05 0.45 7.88
CA PRO A 24 33.78 1.53 8.55
C PRO A 24 34.49 1.08 9.82
N ALA A 25 34.03 0.00 10.45
CA ALA A 25 34.61 -0.53 11.67
C ALA A 25 34.44 -2.05 11.73
N ARG A 26 35.24 -2.71 12.61
CA ARG A 26 35.18 -4.15 12.83
C ARG A 26 33.76 -4.57 13.27
N GLY A 27 33.16 -5.48 12.51
CA GLY A 27 31.79 -5.95 12.79
C GLY A 27 30.66 -5.07 12.27
N LEU A 28 30.92 -3.87 11.74
CA LEU A 28 29.92 -2.96 11.21
C LEU A 28 29.94 -2.99 9.69
N LEU A 29 28.82 -3.40 9.09
CA LEU A 29 28.58 -3.38 7.66
C LEU A 29 27.43 -2.43 7.35
N ILE A 30 27.66 -1.49 6.46
CA ILE A 30 26.65 -0.61 5.89
C ILE A 30 26.49 -0.99 4.42
N ASN A 31 25.28 -1.30 4.02
CA ASN A 31 24.93 -1.55 2.63
C ASN A 31 23.94 -0.49 2.16
N VAL A 32 24.20 0.10 1.00
CA VAL A 32 23.31 1.06 0.35
C VAL A 32 23.05 0.56 -1.07
N LEU A 33 21.78 0.52 -1.45
CA LEU A 33 21.34 0.17 -2.80
C LEU A 33 20.46 1.29 -3.33
N ALA A 34 20.72 1.66 -4.57
CA ALA A 34 19.91 2.61 -5.32
C ALA A 34 19.58 2.00 -6.69
N MET A 35 18.30 1.92 -7.02
CA MET A 35 17.82 1.27 -8.24
C MET A 35 16.72 2.10 -8.90
N PRO A 36 17.03 2.88 -9.94
CA PRO A 36 16.00 3.40 -10.83
C PRO A 36 15.29 2.25 -11.56
N MET A 37 13.97 2.38 -11.71
CA MET A 37 13.11 1.37 -12.32
C MET A 37 12.27 1.96 -13.43
N LEU A 38 12.04 1.17 -14.46
CA LEU A 38 11.05 1.43 -15.50
C LEU A 38 9.90 0.46 -15.33
N THR A 39 8.71 0.99 -15.15
CA THR A 39 7.48 0.20 -15.04
C THR A 39 6.76 0.22 -16.39
N PHE A 40 6.61 -0.96 -16.99
CA PHE A 40 5.98 -1.12 -18.32
C PHE A 40 4.53 -1.55 -18.24
N VAL A 41 4.16 -2.28 -17.18
CA VAL A 41 2.81 -2.75 -16.96
C VAL A 41 2.33 -2.17 -15.64
N ASN A 42 1.32 -1.34 -15.74
CA ASN A 42 0.70 -0.75 -14.56
C ASN A 42 -0.81 -0.71 -14.79
N LYS A 43 -1.50 -1.74 -14.30
CA LYS A 43 -2.96 -1.88 -14.41
C LYS A 43 -3.56 -1.81 -13.03
N LEU A 44 -4.35 -0.78 -12.80
CA LEU A 44 -5.13 -0.62 -11.59
C LEU A 44 -6.59 -0.92 -11.92
N LYS A 45 -7.18 -1.92 -11.30
CA LYS A 45 -8.62 -2.18 -11.34
C LYS A 45 -9.24 -1.74 -10.02
N ALA A 46 -10.10 -0.76 -10.09
CA ALA A 46 -10.88 -0.30 -8.97
C ALA A 46 -12.33 -0.78 -9.13
N TYR A 47 -12.80 -1.54 -8.16
CA TYR A 47 -14.20 -1.98 -8.09
C TYR A 47 -14.96 -0.98 -7.23
N ALA A 48 -15.87 -0.25 -7.85
CA ALA A 48 -16.73 0.70 -7.17
C ALA A 48 -18.04 0.02 -6.75
N TYR A 49 -18.61 0.49 -5.67
CA TYR A 49 -19.95 0.12 -5.22
C TYR A 49 -20.74 1.36 -4.87
N ALA A 50 -22.06 1.25 -4.99
CA ALA A 50 -23.01 2.24 -4.49
C ALA A 50 -23.78 1.63 -3.33
N THR A 51 -24.06 2.45 -2.33
CA THR A 51 -24.95 2.11 -1.22
C THR A 51 -26.15 3.01 -1.23
N ASN A 52 -27.27 2.52 -0.76
CA ASN A 52 -28.48 3.28 -0.58
C ASN A 52 -28.53 4.06 0.75
N ILE A 53 -27.41 4.25 1.41
CA ILE A 53 -27.32 4.85 2.75
C ILE A 53 -27.94 6.25 2.80
N GLU A 54 -27.85 7.03 1.72
CA GLU A 54 -28.46 8.36 1.65
C GLU A 54 -29.98 8.30 1.80
N LYS A 55 -30.62 7.30 1.18
CA LYS A 55 -32.05 7.06 1.32
C LYS A 55 -32.43 6.57 2.71
N LEU A 56 -31.57 5.75 3.33
CA LEU A 56 -31.79 5.26 4.69
C LEU A 56 -31.67 6.39 5.72
N MET A 57 -30.81 7.37 5.48
CA MET A 57 -30.69 8.57 6.34
C MET A 57 -31.93 9.47 6.31
N GLU A 58 -32.76 9.37 5.28
CA GLU A 58 -34.04 10.08 5.18
C GLU A 58 -35.18 9.37 5.94
N ASP A 59 -34.96 8.08 6.31
CA ASP A 59 -35.93 7.31 7.06
C ASP A 59 -35.95 7.76 8.53
N PRO A 60 -37.13 8.07 9.11
CA PRO A 60 -37.24 8.45 10.51
C PRO A 60 -36.69 7.43 11.49
N TYR A 61 -36.73 6.14 11.15
CA TYR A 61 -36.21 5.07 11.98
C TYR A 61 -34.69 5.15 12.16
N PHE A 62 -33.97 5.65 11.18
CA PHE A 62 -32.52 5.84 11.24
C PHE A 62 -32.10 6.76 12.39
N TRP A 63 -32.93 7.73 12.74
CA TRP A 63 -32.66 8.74 13.76
C TRP A 63 -33.48 8.52 15.04
N ASP A 64 -34.17 7.39 15.20
CA ASP A 64 -34.99 7.11 16.39
C ASP A 64 -34.08 6.81 17.60
N PRO A 65 -34.01 7.68 18.62
CA PRO A 65 -33.17 7.50 19.78
C PRO A 65 -33.66 6.40 20.72
N THR A 66 -34.85 5.81 20.48
CA THR A 66 -35.40 4.73 21.31
C THR A 66 -35.00 3.35 20.81
N THR A 67 -34.44 3.26 19.59
CA THR A 67 -33.99 2.00 19.00
C THR A 67 -32.74 1.49 19.70
N THR A 68 -32.72 0.24 20.10
CA THR A 68 -31.52 -0.40 20.66
C THR A 68 -30.46 -0.64 19.57
N ASN A 69 -29.19 -0.78 19.94
CA ASN A 69 -28.12 -1.05 18.99
C ASN A 69 -28.35 -2.33 18.19
N GLU A 70 -28.90 -3.37 18.83
CA GLU A 70 -29.18 -4.66 18.18
C GLU A 70 -30.30 -4.52 17.13
N GLU A 71 -31.39 -3.83 17.45
CA GLU A 71 -32.50 -3.57 16.52
C GLU A 71 -32.04 -2.66 15.36
N TRP A 72 -31.17 -1.70 15.62
CA TRP A 72 -30.62 -0.82 14.60
C TRP A 72 -29.68 -1.59 13.64
N ASP A 73 -28.83 -2.48 14.16
CA ASP A 73 -27.93 -3.31 13.35
C ASP A 73 -28.73 -4.29 12.47
N GLU A 74 -29.77 -4.92 13.00
CA GLU A 74 -30.66 -5.84 12.26
C GLU A 74 -31.40 -5.08 11.15
N TRP A 75 -32.00 -3.93 11.46
CA TRP A 75 -32.67 -3.09 10.49
C TRP A 75 -31.72 -2.60 9.39
N LEU A 76 -30.51 -2.18 9.75
CA LEU A 76 -29.50 -1.74 8.81
C LEU A 76 -29.05 -2.88 7.87
N TYR A 77 -28.88 -4.09 8.42
CA TYR A 77 -28.53 -5.26 7.64
C TYR A 77 -29.58 -5.61 6.59
N ASP A 78 -30.84 -5.51 6.95
CA ASP A 78 -31.96 -5.82 6.06
C ASP A 78 -32.20 -4.73 4.99
N ASN A 79 -31.93 -3.48 5.30
CA ASN A 79 -32.24 -2.34 4.44
C ASN A 79 -31.04 -1.79 3.67
N LEU A 80 -29.80 -2.08 4.12
CA LEU A 80 -28.58 -1.62 3.44
C LEU A 80 -28.30 -2.47 2.19
N HIS A 81 -28.44 -1.87 1.04
CA HIS A 81 -28.17 -2.53 -0.23
C HIS A 81 -26.86 -2.04 -0.82
N ILE A 82 -25.94 -2.97 -1.07
CA ILE A 82 -24.65 -2.72 -1.72
C ILE A 82 -24.75 -3.18 -3.17
N THR A 83 -24.76 -2.24 -4.10
CA THR A 83 -24.86 -2.53 -5.53
C THR A 83 -23.48 -2.33 -6.18
N PRO A 84 -22.91 -3.36 -6.83
CA PRO A 84 -21.68 -3.19 -7.58
C PRO A 84 -21.91 -2.27 -8.77
N MET A 85 -21.15 -1.18 -8.89
CA MET A 85 -21.22 -0.20 -9.97
C MET A 85 -20.32 -0.57 -11.18
N GLY A 86 -19.68 -1.72 -11.16
CA GLY A 86 -18.73 -2.14 -12.17
C GLY A 86 -17.28 -1.86 -11.80
N ASP A 87 -16.38 -2.22 -12.70
CA ASP A 87 -14.97 -2.02 -12.54
C ASP A 87 -14.45 -0.90 -13.46
N LYS A 88 -13.60 -0.03 -12.90
CA LYS A 88 -12.83 0.94 -13.67
C LYS A 88 -11.40 0.42 -13.77
N THR A 89 -10.95 0.19 -14.99
CA THR A 89 -9.57 -0.20 -15.26
C THR A 89 -8.79 1.02 -15.73
N PHE A 90 -7.73 1.35 -15.00
CA PHE A 90 -6.78 2.38 -15.35
C PHE A 90 -5.51 1.70 -15.84
N ASN A 91 -5.12 1.98 -17.08
CA ASN A 91 -3.85 1.54 -17.64
C ASN A 91 -2.92 2.76 -17.63
N SER A 92 -1.85 2.67 -16.87
CA SER A 92 -0.75 3.63 -16.98
C SER A 92 0.27 3.10 -17.99
N GLY A 93 0.78 3.97 -18.82
CA GLY A 93 1.89 3.67 -19.72
C GLY A 93 3.20 3.44 -18.96
N VAL A 94 4.32 3.66 -19.64
CA VAL A 94 5.66 3.59 -19.04
C VAL A 94 5.79 4.65 -17.95
N SER A 95 6.21 4.24 -16.75
CA SER A 95 6.50 5.15 -15.64
C SER A 95 7.90 4.90 -15.07
N ILE A 96 8.49 5.94 -14.51
CA ILE A 96 9.80 5.87 -13.86
C ILE A 96 9.58 5.82 -12.36
N GLY A 97 10.21 4.85 -11.71
CA GLY A 97 10.22 4.67 -10.27
C GLY A 97 11.64 4.65 -9.73
N PHE A 98 11.75 4.59 -8.41
CA PHE A 98 13.00 4.49 -7.69
C PHE A 98 12.85 3.56 -6.48
N ASP A 99 13.76 2.61 -6.34
CA ASP A 99 13.89 1.76 -5.14
C ASP A 99 15.23 2.09 -4.46
N GLY A 100 15.18 2.44 -3.20
CA GLY A 100 16.34 2.71 -2.36
C GLY A 100 16.32 1.84 -1.11
N ARG A 101 17.47 1.25 -0.76
CA ARG A 101 17.63 0.46 0.46
C ARG A 101 18.89 0.87 1.20
N VAL A 102 18.78 0.93 2.51
CA VAL A 102 19.90 1.13 3.41
C VAL A 102 19.83 0.05 4.49
N SER A 103 20.90 -0.69 4.65
CA SER A 103 21.01 -1.72 5.67
C SER A 103 22.25 -1.50 6.52
N LEU A 104 22.09 -1.58 7.82
CA LEU A 104 23.16 -1.49 8.79
C LEU A 104 23.18 -2.80 9.57
N THR A 105 24.30 -3.52 9.51
CA THR A 105 24.50 -4.76 10.25
C THR A 105 25.69 -4.62 11.19
N TYR A 106 25.46 -4.85 12.47
CA TYR A 106 26.51 -4.88 13.48
C TYR A 106 26.67 -6.28 14.07
N ASN A 107 27.89 -6.81 13.98
CA ASN A 107 28.24 -8.13 14.50
C ASN A 107 29.14 -7.97 15.74
N PHE A 108 28.73 -8.57 16.86
CA PHE A 108 29.53 -8.59 18.10
C PHE A 108 29.55 -10.00 18.68
N GLY A 109 30.68 -10.68 18.48
CA GLY A 109 30.85 -12.07 18.89
C GLY A 109 29.89 -13.02 18.17
N ARG A 110 29.04 -13.70 18.95
CA ARG A 110 27.99 -14.60 18.41
C ARG A 110 26.71 -13.92 18.03
N TYR A 111 26.56 -12.66 18.38
CA TYR A 111 25.32 -11.90 18.13
C TYR A 111 25.45 -11.02 16.90
N PHE A 112 24.34 -10.76 16.26
CA PHE A 112 24.24 -9.72 15.24
C PHE A 112 22.96 -8.91 15.42
N PHE A 113 23.04 -7.65 15.06
CA PHE A 113 21.94 -6.73 14.99
C PHE A 113 21.86 -6.15 13.58
N ASN A 114 20.70 -6.15 12.99
CA ASN A 114 20.48 -5.59 11.65
C ASN A 114 19.31 -4.63 11.66
N VAL A 115 19.48 -3.47 11.01
CA VAL A 115 18.41 -2.52 10.69
C VAL A 115 18.43 -2.34 9.18
N ASN A 116 17.27 -2.46 8.57
CA ASN A 116 17.09 -2.34 7.14
C ASN A 116 15.93 -1.38 6.86
N GLY A 117 16.21 -0.30 6.12
CA GLY A 117 15.22 0.64 5.61
C GLY A 117 15.09 0.49 4.10
N GLN A 118 13.86 0.47 3.60
CA GLN A 118 13.57 0.47 2.17
C GLN A 118 12.59 1.58 1.85
N PHE A 119 12.82 2.25 0.73
CA PHE A 119 11.98 3.28 0.17
C PHE A 119 11.69 2.96 -1.29
N ASN A 120 10.43 2.98 -1.66
CA ASN A 120 9.99 2.76 -3.03
C ASN A 120 9.10 3.93 -3.47
N ASN A 121 9.41 4.51 -4.62
CA ASN A 121 8.62 5.55 -5.24
C ASN A 121 8.18 5.12 -6.64
N ILE A 122 6.88 5.17 -6.89
CA ILE A 122 6.29 4.88 -8.19
C ILE A 122 5.42 6.03 -8.62
N ARG A 123 5.63 6.49 -9.84
CA ARG A 123 4.82 7.54 -10.45
C ARG A 123 3.79 6.91 -11.39
N TYR A 124 2.54 7.30 -11.23
CA TYR A 124 1.45 6.97 -12.15
C TYR A 124 1.08 8.19 -12.96
N HIS A 125 0.97 8.01 -14.27
CA HIS A 125 0.47 9.04 -15.15
C HIS A 125 -0.68 8.46 -15.98
N HIS A 126 -1.85 9.06 -15.89
CA HIS A 126 -3.01 8.68 -16.70
C HIS A 126 -3.78 9.93 -17.14
N ASN A 127 -3.76 10.17 -18.46
CA ASN A 127 -4.35 11.38 -19.08
C ASN A 127 -3.80 12.66 -18.41
N SER A 128 -4.68 13.40 -17.74
CA SER A 128 -4.35 14.65 -17.03
C SER A 128 -4.06 14.45 -15.54
N THR A 129 -4.11 13.21 -15.03
CA THR A 129 -3.92 12.92 -13.61
C THR A 129 -2.57 12.25 -13.38
N THR A 130 -1.77 12.83 -12.48
CA THR A 130 -0.51 12.25 -12.01
C THR A 130 -0.64 11.89 -10.55
N GLY A 131 -0.38 10.63 -10.22
CA GLY A 131 -0.33 10.13 -8.85
C GLY A 131 1.06 9.65 -8.48
N TYR A 132 1.38 9.72 -7.21
CA TYR A 132 2.62 9.20 -6.64
C TYR A 132 2.26 8.18 -5.57
N LEU A 133 2.89 7.01 -5.63
CA LEU A 133 2.87 6.03 -4.56
C LEU A 133 4.26 6.02 -3.93
N ASN A 134 4.32 6.39 -2.67
CA ASN A 134 5.53 6.29 -1.85
C ASN A 134 5.29 5.23 -0.79
N ASP A 135 6.15 4.24 -0.78
CA ASP A 135 6.14 3.18 0.21
C ASP A 135 7.49 3.12 0.91
N TRP A 136 7.47 3.00 2.23
CA TRP A 136 8.69 2.87 3.03
C TRP A 136 8.45 1.96 4.22
N PHE A 137 9.44 1.18 4.56
CA PHE A 137 9.40 0.37 5.76
C PHE A 137 10.79 0.24 6.39
N ILE A 138 10.78 0.01 7.69
CA ILE A 138 11.98 -0.28 8.47
C ILE A 138 11.80 -1.66 9.10
N ASN A 139 12.80 -2.49 8.93
CA ASN A 139 12.85 -3.82 9.51
C ASN A 139 14.05 -3.93 10.44
N THR A 140 13.86 -4.54 11.61
CA THR A 140 14.92 -4.73 12.61
C THR A 140 14.99 -6.20 12.96
N SER A 141 16.19 -6.76 13.03
CA SER A 141 16.40 -8.14 13.43
C SER A 141 17.59 -8.29 14.36
N ILE A 142 17.47 -9.21 15.30
CA ILE A 142 18.54 -9.65 16.20
C ILE A 142 18.66 -11.15 16.03
N GLY A 143 19.89 -11.66 15.97
CA GLY A 143 20.13 -13.09 15.87
C GLY A 143 21.41 -13.54 16.57
N ILE A 144 21.49 -14.86 16.73
CA ILE A 144 22.64 -15.55 17.33
C ILE A 144 23.19 -16.51 16.27
N ARG A 145 24.51 -16.51 16.11
CA ARG A 145 25.22 -17.51 15.31
C ARG A 145 25.55 -18.70 16.20
N LEU A 146 25.09 -19.85 15.81
CA LEU A 146 25.36 -21.13 16.44
C LEU A 146 26.72 -21.67 16.01
#